data_c818d14ec8c0b25d2478cc7c83ab2878
#
_entry.id   c818d14ec8c0b25d2478cc7c83ab2878
#
_cell.length_a   1.000
_cell.length_b   1.000
_cell.length_c   1.000
_cell.angle_alpha   90.00
_cell.angle_beta   90.00
_cell.angle_gamma   90.00
#
_symmetry.space_group_name_H-M   'P 1'
#
loop_
_entity.id
_entity.type
_entity.pdbx_description
1 polymer ?
#
loop_
_entity_poly.entity_id
_entity_poly.type
_entity_poly.pdbx_seq_one_letter_code
_entity_poly.pdbx_strand_id
1 'polypeptide(L)'
;DVLFSATPANPASKRTNDCAYVLNSTHEEVITPILQSFVNSYQDLPCAAYQIQTKFRNEQRPKSGILRGREFRMKDLYSFHATEEDMLDYFHNKAIPAYKTVFERLGLSGKTVIALASGGSFSKEPSREFQTICDNGEDLLFGVPGKDTNYNKEIAPRIAPAWGDPKEAEKEKEDVIGKGI
;
A
#
# COMPACT_ATOMS: atom_id res chain seq x y z
N ASP A 1 14.68 -9.94 1.06
CA ASP A 1 14.67 -9.41 2.42
C ASP A 1 14.88 -7.90 2.36
N VAL A 2 13.90 -7.14 2.84
CA VAL A 2 13.88 -5.66 2.82
C VAL A 2 14.32 -5.04 4.15
N LEU A 3 14.72 -5.85 5.12
CA LEU A 3 15.03 -5.39 6.46
C LEU A 3 16.48 -4.90 6.58
N PHE A 4 16.66 -3.82 7.35
CA PHE A 4 17.96 -3.41 7.85
C PHE A 4 18.12 -3.85 9.29
N SER A 5 19.27 -4.41 9.62
CA SER A 5 19.68 -4.64 10.99
C SER A 5 20.54 -3.49 11.51
N ALA A 6 20.42 -3.15 12.78
CA ALA A 6 21.25 -2.16 13.45
C ALA A 6 21.87 -2.77 14.70
N THR A 7 23.12 -2.46 14.94
CA THR A 7 23.84 -2.88 16.15
C THR A 7 24.39 -1.66 16.86
N PRO A 8 24.44 -1.65 18.21
CA PRO A 8 25.10 -0.59 18.94
C PRO A 8 26.57 -0.41 18.52
N ALA A 9 26.97 0.81 18.24
CA ALA A 9 28.36 1.11 17.85
C ALA A 9 29.33 0.89 19.00
N ASN A 10 28.91 1.17 20.26
CA ASN A 10 29.73 0.95 21.42
C ASN A 10 29.73 -0.52 21.83
N PRO A 11 30.91 -1.19 21.87
CA PRO A 11 31.03 -2.58 22.31
C PRO A 11 30.47 -2.86 23.71
N ALA A 12 30.57 -1.92 24.63
CA ALA A 12 30.03 -2.04 26.00
C ALA A 12 28.47 -2.05 25.99
N SER A 13 27.84 -1.51 24.96
CA SER A 13 26.39 -1.55 24.79
C SER A 13 25.90 -2.81 24.06
N LYS A 14 26.82 -3.61 23.54
CA LYS A 14 26.52 -4.96 23.05
C LYS A 14 26.24 -5.83 24.26
N ARG A 15 24.99 -5.85 24.67
CA ARG A 15 24.56 -6.81 25.69
C ARG A 15 24.74 -8.22 25.13
N THR A 16 24.90 -9.16 26.05
CA THR A 16 25.21 -10.58 25.86
C THR A 16 24.24 -11.38 24.96
N ASN A 17 23.23 -10.74 24.41
CA ASN A 17 22.35 -11.34 23.43
C ASN A 17 22.70 -10.76 22.06
N ASP A 18 23.01 -11.63 21.12
CA ASP A 18 23.21 -11.34 19.69
C ASP A 18 21.95 -10.79 18.99
N CYS A 19 21.10 -10.09 19.73
CA CYS A 19 19.88 -9.53 19.21
C CYS A 19 20.19 -8.24 18.45
N ALA A 20 20.27 -8.34 17.14
CA ALA A 20 20.30 -7.17 16.29
C ALA A 20 18.95 -6.44 16.38
N TYR A 21 18.99 -5.11 16.48
CA TYR A 21 17.82 -4.31 16.27
C TYR A 21 17.48 -4.31 14.78
N VAL A 22 16.19 -4.25 14.47
CA VAL A 22 15.70 -4.16 13.09
C VAL A 22 15.05 -2.79 12.91
N LEU A 23 15.41 -2.10 11.83
CA LEU A 23 14.75 -0.86 11.45
C LEU A 23 13.41 -1.17 10.77
N ASN A 24 12.35 -0.51 11.19
CA ASN A 24 11.01 -0.82 10.72
C ASN A 24 10.83 -0.49 9.24
N SER A 25 10.46 -1.48 8.45
CA SER A 25 10.04 -1.36 7.05
C SER A 25 8.54 -1.04 6.93
N THR A 26 7.78 -1.36 7.96
CA THR A 26 6.34 -1.13 8.16
C THR A 26 6.03 -1.11 9.65
N HIS A 27 4.83 -0.71 10.06
CA HIS A 27 4.53 -0.53 11.49
C HIS A 27 3.28 -1.28 11.97
N GLU A 28 2.73 -2.22 11.21
CA GLU A 28 1.60 -3.05 11.63
C GLU A 28 1.89 -3.77 12.94
N GLU A 29 3.07 -4.39 13.03
CA GLU A 29 3.52 -5.13 14.22
C GLU A 29 3.83 -4.23 15.42
N VAL A 30 3.96 -2.92 15.21
CA VAL A 30 4.20 -1.94 16.29
C VAL A 30 2.88 -1.35 16.77
N ILE A 31 2.03 -0.88 15.83
CA ILE A 31 0.81 -0.16 16.19
C ILE A 31 -0.25 -1.10 16.81
N THR A 32 -0.33 -2.33 16.33
CA THR A 32 -1.35 -3.28 16.79
C THR A 32 -1.20 -3.60 18.29
N PRO A 33 -0.01 -3.98 18.81
CA PRO A 33 0.18 -4.16 20.25
C PRO A 33 -0.01 -2.89 21.06
N ILE A 34 0.34 -1.73 20.52
CA ILE A 34 0.09 -0.45 21.20
C ILE A 34 -1.41 -0.24 21.38
N LEU A 35 -2.21 -0.43 20.32
CA LEU A 35 -3.66 -0.23 20.40
C LEU A 35 -4.33 -1.25 21.31
N GLN A 36 -3.82 -2.46 21.42
CA GLN A 36 -4.33 -3.45 22.38
C GLN A 36 -4.32 -2.94 23.83
N SER A 37 -3.40 -2.03 24.18
CA SER A 37 -3.37 -1.45 25.53
C SER A 37 -4.40 -0.34 25.74
N PHE A 38 -5.03 0.16 24.68
CA PHE A 38 -6.04 1.21 24.74
C PHE A 38 -7.45 0.67 24.50
N VAL A 39 -7.60 -0.36 23.68
CA VAL A 39 -8.88 -1.00 23.39
C VAL A 39 -9.17 -2.05 24.46
N ASN A 40 -10.11 -1.74 25.36
CA ASN A 40 -10.43 -2.60 26.49
C ASN A 40 -11.75 -3.38 26.25
N SER A 41 -12.58 -2.93 25.34
CA SER A 41 -13.83 -3.59 25.00
C SER A 41 -14.21 -3.34 23.54
N TYR A 42 -15.20 -4.10 23.04
CA TYR A 42 -15.77 -3.88 21.71
C TYR A 42 -16.42 -2.49 21.54
N GLN A 43 -16.75 -1.82 22.65
CA GLN A 43 -17.33 -0.48 22.62
C GLN A 43 -16.30 0.61 22.26
N ASP A 44 -15.01 0.28 22.38
CA ASP A 44 -13.93 1.17 21.96
C ASP A 44 -13.66 1.11 20.43
N LEU A 45 -14.40 0.21 19.75
CA LEU A 45 -14.36 0.04 18.30
C LEU A 45 -15.61 0.67 17.63
N PRO A 46 -15.49 1.18 16.39
CA PRO A 46 -14.27 1.28 15.60
C PRO A 46 -13.32 2.37 16.10
N CYS A 47 -12.05 2.13 16.00
CA CYS A 47 -11.04 3.14 16.29
C CYS A 47 -9.98 3.21 15.18
N ALA A 48 -9.33 4.36 15.06
CA ALA A 48 -8.27 4.55 14.08
C ALA A 48 -7.10 5.32 14.68
N ALA A 49 -5.90 4.95 14.28
CA ALA A 49 -4.66 5.63 14.64
C ALA A 49 -3.82 5.88 13.40
N TYR A 50 -3.07 6.96 13.38
CA TYR A 50 -2.13 7.24 12.31
C TYR A 50 -0.79 7.67 12.85
N GLN A 51 0.22 7.52 12.02
CA GLN A 51 1.56 8.04 12.29
C GLN A 51 2.19 8.59 11.02
N ILE A 52 3.12 9.51 11.19
CA ILE A 52 4.00 10.00 10.11
C ILE A 52 5.42 9.77 10.59
N GLN A 53 6.08 8.75 10.05
CA GLN A 53 7.36 8.29 10.56
C GLN A 53 8.27 7.80 9.44
N THR A 54 9.56 7.79 9.71
CA THR A 54 10.57 7.24 8.80
C THR A 54 10.47 5.73 8.75
N LYS A 55 10.54 5.18 7.52
CA LYS A 55 10.63 3.76 7.23
C LYS A 55 11.96 3.47 6.56
N PHE A 56 12.42 2.24 6.72
CA PHE A 56 13.66 1.77 6.16
C PHE A 56 13.41 0.48 5.38
N ARG A 57 13.68 0.52 4.08
CA ARG A 57 13.60 -0.65 3.22
C ARG A 57 14.90 -0.83 2.46
N ASN A 58 15.51 -2.00 2.54
CA ASN A 58 16.74 -2.34 1.84
C ASN A 58 16.47 -2.55 0.35
N GLU A 59 16.08 -1.47 -0.33
CA GLU A 59 15.86 -1.49 -1.77
C GLU A 59 17.17 -1.81 -2.49
N GLN A 60 17.16 -2.86 -3.30
CA GLN A 60 18.34 -3.26 -4.05
C GLN A 60 18.66 -2.26 -5.17
N ARG A 61 17.66 -1.63 -5.74
CA ARG A 61 17.77 -0.67 -6.84
C ARG A 61 16.98 0.61 -6.54
N PRO A 62 17.48 1.48 -5.66
CA PRO A 62 16.90 2.80 -5.47
C PRO A 62 16.93 3.56 -6.78
N LYS A 63 15.88 4.29 -7.10
CA LYS A 63 15.76 5.03 -8.37
C LYS A 63 14.74 6.16 -8.27
N SER A 64 14.68 6.97 -9.32
CA SER A 64 13.70 8.05 -9.45
C SER A 64 13.76 9.08 -8.30
N GLY A 65 14.97 9.40 -7.84
CA GLY A 65 15.21 10.38 -6.78
C GLY A 65 14.57 9.93 -5.45
N ILE A 66 13.60 10.70 -4.97
CA ILE A 66 12.91 10.44 -3.69
C ILE A 66 11.77 9.41 -3.81
N LEU A 67 11.41 8.98 -5.00
CA LEU A 67 10.25 8.09 -5.21
C LEU A 67 10.51 6.66 -4.71
N ARG A 68 11.76 6.18 -4.87
CA ARG A 68 12.16 4.87 -4.36
C ARG A 68 13.52 4.94 -3.67
N GLY A 69 13.50 5.27 -2.40
CA GLY A 69 14.68 5.34 -1.54
C GLY A 69 14.72 4.22 -0.51
N ARG A 70 15.83 4.13 0.22
CA ARG A 70 16.02 3.19 1.33
C ARG A 70 15.52 3.75 2.67
N GLU A 71 15.47 5.06 2.78
CA GLU A 71 14.94 5.80 3.92
C GLU A 71 13.93 6.81 3.39
N PHE A 72 12.71 6.78 3.90
CA PHE A 72 11.64 7.65 3.47
C PHE A 72 10.61 7.85 4.57
N ARG A 73 9.85 8.94 4.48
CA ARG A 73 8.73 9.18 5.39
C ARG A 73 7.47 8.60 4.81
N MET A 74 6.72 7.90 5.66
CA MET A 74 5.42 7.34 5.33
C MET A 74 4.38 7.85 6.34
N LYS A 75 3.21 8.23 5.86
CA LYS A 75 2.03 8.38 6.67
C LYS A 75 1.22 7.10 6.57
N ASP A 76 1.00 6.46 7.69
CA ASP A 76 0.16 5.27 7.82
C ASP A 76 -1.09 5.61 8.63
N LEU A 77 -2.21 5.02 8.24
CA LEU A 77 -3.41 4.99 9.04
C LEU A 77 -3.84 3.54 9.19
N TYR A 78 -4.17 3.16 10.41
CA TYR A 78 -4.67 1.84 10.77
C TYR A 78 -6.04 2.01 11.41
N SER A 79 -7.02 1.29 10.92
CA SER A 79 -8.36 1.25 11.51
C SER A 79 -8.67 -0.15 12.03
N PHE A 80 -9.35 -0.20 13.16
CA PHE A 80 -9.67 -1.42 13.89
C PHE A 80 -11.19 -1.48 14.08
N HIS A 81 -11.76 -2.62 13.75
CA HIS A 81 -13.20 -2.82 13.63
C HIS A 81 -13.64 -4.08 14.34
N ALA A 82 -14.88 -4.12 14.83
CA ALA A 82 -15.44 -5.30 15.45
C ALA A 82 -15.93 -6.33 14.43
N THR A 83 -16.27 -5.88 13.21
CA THR A 83 -16.80 -6.73 12.14
C THR A 83 -16.16 -6.36 10.80
N GLU A 84 -16.14 -7.30 9.89
CA GLU A 84 -15.67 -7.07 8.51
C GLU A 84 -16.57 -6.07 7.77
N GLU A 85 -17.89 -6.12 8.02
CA GLU A 85 -18.84 -5.19 7.41
C GLU A 85 -18.52 -3.74 7.77
N ASP A 86 -18.27 -3.46 9.05
CA ASP A 86 -17.90 -2.12 9.53
C ASP A 86 -16.56 -1.68 8.94
N MET A 87 -15.61 -2.59 8.82
CA MET A 87 -14.32 -2.32 8.17
C MET A 87 -14.51 -1.96 6.69
N LEU A 88 -15.33 -2.70 5.96
CA LEU A 88 -15.61 -2.44 4.55
C LEU A 88 -16.37 -1.12 4.36
N ASP A 89 -17.32 -0.81 5.25
CA ASP A 89 -18.00 0.49 5.23
C ASP A 89 -17.02 1.64 5.42
N TYR A 90 -16.15 1.54 6.43
CA TYR A 90 -15.09 2.54 6.66
C TYR A 90 -14.18 2.69 5.45
N PHE A 91 -13.75 1.57 4.88
CA PHE A 91 -12.87 1.56 3.72
C PHE A 91 -13.51 2.27 2.51
N HIS A 92 -14.74 1.92 2.17
CA HIS A 92 -15.43 2.47 1.00
C HIS A 92 -15.91 3.91 1.21
N ASN A 93 -16.44 4.23 2.39
CA ASN A 93 -17.16 5.47 2.64
C ASN A 93 -16.32 6.52 3.38
N LYS A 94 -15.16 6.16 3.90
CA LYS A 94 -14.24 7.09 4.57
C LYS A 94 -12.85 7.11 3.94
N ALA A 95 -12.19 5.95 3.83
CA ALA A 95 -10.81 5.89 3.38
C ALA A 95 -10.67 6.29 1.90
N ILE A 96 -11.43 5.69 1.00
CA ILE A 96 -11.38 6.02 -0.43
C ILE A 96 -11.70 7.50 -0.71
N PRO A 97 -12.79 8.09 -0.16
CA PRO A 97 -13.04 9.53 -0.33
C PRO A 97 -11.94 10.42 0.25
N ALA A 98 -11.35 10.04 1.38
CA ALA A 98 -10.23 10.79 1.95
C ALA A 98 -9.02 10.81 1.01
N TYR A 99 -8.64 9.67 0.44
CA TYR A 99 -7.57 9.61 -0.57
C TYR A 99 -7.89 10.46 -1.81
N LYS A 100 -9.10 10.39 -2.34
CA LYS A 100 -9.52 11.23 -3.46
C LYS A 100 -9.34 12.72 -3.14
N THR A 101 -9.74 13.14 -1.94
CA THR A 101 -9.55 14.52 -1.48
C THR A 101 -8.07 14.91 -1.37
N VAL A 102 -7.20 14.00 -0.94
CA VAL A 102 -5.74 14.24 -0.91
C VAL A 102 -5.21 14.53 -2.32
N PHE A 103 -5.51 13.67 -3.29
CA PHE A 103 -5.05 13.85 -4.67
C PHE A 103 -5.67 15.08 -5.33
N GLU A 104 -6.91 15.44 -5.01
CA GLU A 104 -7.55 16.68 -5.45
C GLU A 104 -6.80 17.91 -4.92
N ARG A 105 -6.50 17.95 -3.63
CA ARG A 105 -5.73 19.04 -3.00
C ARG A 105 -4.32 19.17 -3.55
N LEU A 106 -3.72 18.08 -4.00
CA LEU A 106 -2.43 18.07 -4.68
C LEU A 106 -2.51 18.48 -6.17
N GLY A 107 -3.71 18.68 -6.71
CA GLY A 107 -3.91 19.01 -8.13
C GLY A 107 -3.70 17.80 -9.06
N LEU A 108 -3.80 16.58 -8.55
CA LEU A 108 -3.51 15.35 -9.28
C LEU A 108 -4.75 14.53 -9.64
N SER A 109 -5.96 14.98 -9.26
CA SER A 109 -7.20 14.20 -9.45
C SER A 109 -7.46 13.79 -10.90
N GLY A 110 -7.13 14.67 -11.87
CA GLY A 110 -7.31 14.36 -13.31
C GLY A 110 -6.30 13.35 -13.88
N LYS A 111 -5.31 12.94 -13.10
CA LYS A 111 -4.26 11.98 -13.50
C LYS A 111 -4.20 10.76 -12.58
N THR A 112 -4.98 10.75 -11.51
CA THR A 112 -4.96 9.66 -10.53
C THR A 112 -6.16 8.75 -10.74
N VAL A 113 -5.88 7.47 -10.89
CA VAL A 113 -6.86 6.39 -11.02
C VAL A 113 -6.76 5.45 -9.82
N ILE A 114 -7.85 4.75 -9.51
CA ILE A 114 -7.83 3.65 -8.55
C ILE A 114 -7.63 2.37 -9.33
N ALA A 115 -6.56 1.65 -9.05
CA ALA A 115 -6.26 0.37 -9.65
C ALA A 115 -6.34 -0.75 -8.60
N LEU A 116 -6.85 -1.88 -9.00
CA LEU A 116 -6.72 -3.12 -8.24
C LEU A 116 -5.31 -3.65 -8.41
N ALA A 117 -4.70 -4.06 -7.31
CA ALA A 117 -3.36 -4.59 -7.25
C ALA A 117 -3.31 -5.85 -6.36
N SER A 118 -2.18 -6.52 -6.31
CA SER A 118 -2.00 -7.66 -5.41
C SER A 118 -2.05 -7.22 -3.95
N GLY A 119 -2.71 -7.98 -3.10
CA GLY A 119 -2.63 -7.82 -1.65
C GLY A 119 -1.26 -8.17 -1.07
N GLY A 120 -0.33 -8.63 -1.90
CA GLY A 120 1.02 -9.00 -1.51
C GLY A 120 1.03 -10.19 -0.54
N SER A 121 1.86 -10.09 0.49
CA SER A 121 1.93 -11.08 1.58
C SER A 121 0.87 -10.86 2.66
N PHE A 122 0.17 -9.75 2.65
CA PHE A 122 -0.79 -9.38 3.71
C PHE A 122 -2.20 -9.87 3.46
N SER A 123 -2.62 -9.98 2.20
CA SER A 123 -3.98 -10.38 1.85
C SER A 123 -4.04 -11.20 0.57
N LYS A 124 -4.98 -12.15 0.53
CA LYS A 124 -5.34 -12.87 -0.70
C LYS A 124 -6.26 -12.04 -1.59
N GLU A 125 -6.98 -11.10 -0.99
CA GLU A 125 -7.85 -10.18 -1.71
C GLU A 125 -7.04 -9.08 -2.37
N PRO A 126 -7.47 -8.58 -3.54
CA PRO A 126 -6.83 -7.46 -4.20
C PRO A 126 -6.82 -6.21 -3.34
N SER A 127 -5.69 -5.54 -3.27
CA SER A 127 -5.58 -4.20 -2.71
C SER A 127 -6.07 -3.13 -3.70
N ARG A 128 -6.24 -1.91 -3.23
CA ARG A 128 -6.51 -0.74 -4.08
C ARG A 128 -5.38 0.25 -3.95
N GLU A 129 -4.87 0.66 -5.09
CA GLU A 129 -3.81 1.64 -5.21
C GLU A 129 -4.31 2.89 -5.91
N PHE A 130 -3.97 4.05 -5.38
CA PHE A 130 -4.19 5.33 -6.04
C PHE A 130 -2.95 5.64 -6.85
N GLN A 131 -3.04 5.40 -8.14
CA GLN A 131 -1.92 5.48 -9.09
C GLN A 131 -2.03 6.78 -9.90
N THR A 132 -1.01 7.64 -9.79
CA THR A 132 -0.92 8.85 -10.62
C THR A 132 -0.18 8.54 -11.91
N ILE A 133 -0.82 8.75 -13.03
CA ILE A 133 -0.26 8.47 -14.36
C ILE A 133 0.80 9.51 -14.70
N CYS A 134 2.02 9.06 -14.96
CA CYS A 134 3.15 9.90 -15.37
C CYS A 134 4.21 9.08 -16.12
N ASP A 135 5.09 9.78 -16.86
CA ASP A 135 6.14 9.13 -17.66
C ASP A 135 7.15 8.35 -16.82
N ASN A 136 7.38 8.80 -15.58
CA ASN A 136 8.29 8.16 -14.63
C ASN A 136 7.65 7.03 -13.82
N GLY A 137 6.38 6.71 -14.08
CA GLY A 137 5.67 5.64 -13.40
C GLY A 137 6.30 4.28 -13.64
N GLU A 138 6.23 3.42 -12.64
CA GLU A 138 6.86 2.09 -12.66
C GLU A 138 5.86 0.99 -12.99
N ASP A 139 4.60 1.17 -12.59
CA ASP A 139 3.54 0.19 -12.75
C ASP A 139 2.77 0.42 -14.04
N LEU A 140 2.61 -0.64 -14.80
CA LEU A 140 1.78 -0.61 -16.00
C LEU A 140 0.32 -0.84 -15.60
N LEU A 141 -0.54 0.10 -15.99
CA LEU A 141 -1.96 0.08 -15.66
C LEU A 141 -2.80 -0.25 -16.88
N PHE A 142 -3.82 -1.07 -16.67
CA PHE A 142 -4.79 -1.46 -17.67
C PHE A 142 -6.17 -0.97 -17.26
N GLY A 143 -6.87 -0.32 -18.16
CA GLY A 143 -8.28 0.03 -18.03
C GLY A 143 -9.15 -0.91 -18.84
N VAL A 144 -10.38 -1.12 -18.39
CA VAL A 144 -11.39 -1.86 -19.14
C VAL A 144 -12.33 -0.85 -19.82
N PRO A 145 -12.42 -0.83 -21.13
CA PRO A 145 -13.32 0.08 -21.85
C PRO A 145 -14.74 0.04 -21.31
N GLY A 146 -15.29 1.23 -21.01
CA GLY A 146 -16.64 1.36 -20.49
C GLY A 146 -16.83 0.95 -19.02
N LYS A 147 -15.75 0.67 -18.28
CA LYS A 147 -15.79 0.39 -16.84
C LYS A 147 -14.84 1.33 -16.08
N ASP A 148 -15.23 1.75 -14.90
CA ASP A 148 -14.37 2.53 -13.97
C ASP A 148 -13.41 1.64 -13.17
N THR A 149 -13.02 0.49 -13.75
CA THR A 149 -12.14 -0.47 -13.08
C THR A 149 -10.81 -0.52 -13.79
N ASN A 150 -9.75 -0.23 -13.04
CA ASN A 150 -8.39 -0.30 -13.52
C ASN A 150 -7.63 -1.38 -12.77
N TYR A 151 -6.58 -1.91 -13.38
CA TYR A 151 -5.79 -3.02 -12.85
C TYR A 151 -4.31 -2.73 -13.00
N ASN A 152 -3.55 -3.05 -11.95
CA ASN A 152 -2.10 -3.14 -12.05
C ASN A 152 -1.73 -4.41 -12.86
N LYS A 153 -0.71 -4.33 -13.68
CA LYS A 153 -0.19 -5.43 -14.50
C LYS A 153 -0.01 -6.74 -13.73
N GLU A 154 0.37 -6.65 -12.47
CA GLU A 154 0.66 -7.84 -11.64
C GLU A 154 -0.54 -8.77 -11.44
N ILE A 155 -1.77 -8.23 -11.48
CA ILE A 155 -3.00 -9.02 -11.35
C ILE A 155 -3.81 -9.10 -12.65
N ALA A 156 -3.56 -8.24 -13.61
CA ALA A 156 -4.29 -8.23 -14.88
C ALA A 156 -4.38 -9.62 -15.55
N PRO A 157 -3.30 -10.43 -15.62
CA PRO A 157 -3.38 -11.78 -16.17
C PRO A 157 -4.24 -12.76 -15.36
N ARG A 158 -4.46 -12.51 -14.07
CA ARG A 158 -5.30 -13.36 -13.20
C ARG A 158 -6.78 -13.07 -13.40
N ILE A 159 -7.11 -11.87 -13.84
CA ILE A 159 -8.48 -11.40 -14.06
C ILE A 159 -8.88 -11.60 -15.51
N ALA A 160 -7.93 -11.60 -16.45
CA ALA A 160 -8.17 -11.83 -17.87
C ALA A 160 -9.03 -13.10 -18.19
N PRO A 161 -8.87 -14.24 -17.49
CA PRO A 161 -9.75 -15.38 -17.68
C PRO A 161 -11.22 -15.11 -17.35
N ALA A 162 -11.50 -14.16 -16.45
CA ALA A 162 -12.87 -13.77 -16.12
C ALA A 162 -13.51 -12.84 -17.17
N TRP A 163 -12.72 -12.34 -18.11
CA TRP A 163 -13.19 -11.48 -19.21
C TRP A 163 -13.57 -12.27 -20.47
N GLY A 164 -13.38 -13.58 -20.50
CA GLY A 164 -13.70 -14.42 -21.65
C GLY A 164 -12.47 -15.00 -22.36
N ASP A 165 -12.48 -15.03 -23.68
CA ASP A 165 -11.42 -15.64 -24.49
C ASP A 165 -10.05 -14.96 -24.23
N PRO A 166 -8.97 -15.74 -24.00
CA PRO A 166 -7.60 -15.21 -23.91
C PRO A 166 -7.17 -14.32 -25.08
N LYS A 167 -7.77 -14.51 -26.27
CA LYS A 167 -7.55 -13.67 -27.45
C LYS A 167 -8.23 -12.30 -27.34
N GLU A 168 -9.32 -12.18 -26.58
CA GLU A 168 -9.95 -10.90 -26.29
C GLU A 168 -9.17 -10.14 -25.23
N ALA A 169 -8.63 -10.83 -24.22
CA ALA A 169 -7.71 -10.27 -23.26
C ALA A 169 -6.41 -9.74 -23.90
N GLU A 170 -5.97 -10.33 -25.03
CA GLU A 170 -4.86 -9.80 -25.82
C GLU A 170 -5.22 -8.55 -26.63
N LYS A 171 -6.45 -8.42 -27.08
CA LYS A 171 -6.96 -7.19 -27.71
C LYS A 171 -7.15 -6.07 -26.70
N GLU A 172 -7.56 -6.38 -25.48
CA GLU A 172 -7.70 -5.41 -24.38
C GLU A 172 -6.34 -4.91 -23.84
N LYS A 173 -5.22 -5.58 -24.18
CA LYS A 173 -3.87 -5.07 -23.93
C LYS A 173 -3.55 -3.76 -24.66
N GLU A 174 -4.31 -3.38 -25.66
CA GLU A 174 -4.16 -2.10 -26.35
C GLU A 174 -4.66 -0.91 -25.53
N ASP A 175 -5.40 -1.15 -24.45
CA ASP A 175 -5.91 -0.10 -23.56
C ASP A 175 -5.05 0.10 -22.32
N VAL A 176 -3.73 0.15 -22.52
CA VAL A 176 -2.81 0.66 -21.52
C VAL A 176 -3.14 2.12 -21.26
N ILE A 177 -3.67 2.41 -20.07
CA ILE A 177 -4.02 3.79 -19.69
C ILE A 177 -2.82 4.61 -19.26
N GLY A 178 -1.68 3.98 -19.04
CA GLY A 178 -0.43 4.66 -18.71
C GLY A 178 0.43 3.90 -17.70
N LYS A 179 1.49 4.57 -17.27
CA LYS A 179 2.34 4.12 -16.18
C LYS A 179 1.96 4.87 -14.91
N GLY A 180 1.65 4.15 -13.87
CA GLY A 180 1.29 4.70 -12.57
C GLY A 180 2.46 4.77 -11.59
N ILE A 181 2.33 5.65 -10.62
CA ILE A 181 3.19 5.81 -9.46
C ILE A 181 2.35 6.14 -8.23
#